data_d9729df0f8f142e80fdb77f3ca5a233b
#
_entry.id   d9729df0f8f142e80fdb77f3ca5a233b
#
_cell.length_a   1.000
_cell.length_b   1.000
_cell.length_c   1.000
_cell.angle_alpha   90.00
_cell.angle_beta   90.00
_cell.angle_gamma   90.00
#
_symmetry.space_group_name_H-M   'P 1'
#
loop_
_entity.id
_entity.type
_entity.pdbx_description
1 polymer ?
#
loop_
_entity_poly.entity_id
_entity_poly.type
_entity_poly.pdbx_seq_one_letter_code
_entity_poly.pdbx_strand_id
1 'polypeptide(L)' 'MTIEVTTKVPGNIWKVLVQEGYQVKKGDILFIMEVMKTEVNHDSPVDGKVTKVSIVNDQEGVDPGSIAIVIE' A
#
# COMPACT_ATOMS: atom_id res chain seq x y z
N MET A 1 4.06 17.50 3.91
CA MET A 1 4.76 16.40 4.60
C MET A 1 4.61 15.13 3.82
N THR A 2 5.68 14.38 3.71
CA THR A 2 5.68 13.10 2.99
C THR A 2 5.43 11.97 3.98
N ILE A 3 4.45 11.13 3.69
CA ILE A 3 4.13 9.98 4.52
C ILE A 3 4.43 8.72 3.71
N GLU A 4 5.24 7.85 4.27
CA GLU A 4 5.57 6.56 3.67
C GLU A 4 4.68 5.48 4.28
N VAL A 5 3.89 4.82 3.44
CA VAL A 5 3.06 3.69 3.87
C VAL A 5 3.85 2.43 3.62
N THR A 6 4.18 1.73 4.69
CA THR A 6 4.99 0.51 4.62
C THR A 6 4.12 -0.74 4.79
N THR A 7 4.62 -1.85 4.28
CA THR A 7 3.98 -3.14 4.50
C THR A 7 4.12 -3.53 5.98
N LYS A 8 3.07 -4.09 6.54
CA LYS A 8 3.03 -4.47 7.96
C LYS A 8 3.43 -5.91 8.18
N VAL A 9 3.31 -6.74 7.16
CA VAL A 9 3.50 -8.20 7.26
C VAL A 9 4.24 -8.70 6.03
N PRO A 10 4.94 -9.84 6.14
CA PRO A 10 5.52 -10.48 4.96
C PRO A 10 4.42 -11.18 4.17
N GLY A 11 4.54 -11.20 2.86
CA GLY A 11 3.57 -11.87 2.02
C GLY A 11 3.64 -11.39 0.59
N ASN A 12 2.53 -11.48 -0.11
CA ASN A 12 2.42 -11.09 -1.51
C ASN A 12 1.46 -9.93 -1.66
N ILE A 13 1.74 -9.05 -2.62
CA ILE A 13 0.77 -8.02 -3.00
C ILE A 13 -0.28 -8.69 -3.87
N TRP A 14 -1.54 -8.58 -3.49
CA TRP A 14 -2.62 -9.12 -4.30
C TRP A 14 -3.16 -8.07 -5.26
N LYS A 15 -3.54 -6.90 -4.74
CA LYS A 15 -4.04 -5.80 -5.55
C LYS A 15 -3.54 -4.46 -5.05
N VAL A 16 -3.21 -3.59 -6.00
CA VAL A 16 -2.91 -2.18 -5.74
C VAL A 16 -4.09 -1.37 -6.26
N LEU A 17 -4.76 -0.63 -5.37
CA LEU A 17 -6.01 0.06 -5.67
C LEU A 17 -5.82 1.53 -6.02
N VAL A 18 -4.60 2.04 -5.92
CA VAL A 18 -4.31 3.45 -6.18
C VAL A 18 -3.16 3.57 -7.18
N GLN A 19 -3.04 4.74 -7.80
CA GLN A 19 -1.97 5.07 -8.72
C GLN A 19 -1.41 6.44 -8.36
N GLU A 20 -0.23 6.76 -8.90
CA GLU A 20 0.33 8.09 -8.75
C GLU A 20 -0.66 9.14 -9.24
N GLY A 21 -0.86 10.16 -8.43
CA GLY A 21 -1.80 11.23 -8.71
C GLY A 21 -3.17 11.08 -8.05
N TYR A 22 -3.47 9.92 -7.48
CA TYR A 22 -4.75 9.71 -6.81
C TYR A 22 -4.83 10.52 -5.51
N GLN A 23 -6.00 11.10 -5.28
CA GLN A 23 -6.34 11.72 -4.00
C GLN A 23 -6.91 10.63 -3.11
N VAL A 24 -6.40 10.54 -1.89
CA VAL A 24 -6.85 9.56 -0.91
C VAL A 24 -7.24 10.25 0.39
N LYS A 25 -8.12 9.62 1.13
CA LYS A 25 -8.54 10.07 2.45
C LYS A 25 -8.13 9.02 3.47
N LYS A 26 -7.93 9.46 4.70
CA LYS A 26 -7.64 8.56 5.82
C LYS A 26 -8.68 7.44 5.84
N GLY A 27 -8.20 6.20 5.85
CA GLY A 27 -9.05 5.01 5.87
C GLY A 27 -9.31 4.41 4.48
N ASP A 28 -8.95 5.10 3.40
CA ASP A 28 -9.07 4.52 2.06
C ASP A 28 -8.08 3.36 1.91
N ILE A 29 -8.55 2.25 1.35
CA ILE A 29 -7.69 1.09 1.14
C ILE A 29 -6.76 1.37 -0.04
N LEU A 30 -5.44 1.31 0.22
CA LEU A 30 -4.41 1.59 -0.77
C LEU A 30 -4.03 0.34 -1.54
N PHE A 31 -3.85 -0.75 -0.84
CA PHE A 31 -3.51 -2.03 -1.44
C PHE A 31 -3.91 -3.18 -0.51
N ILE A 32 -3.97 -4.38 -1.09
CA ILE A 32 -4.33 -5.58 -0.35
C ILE A 32 -3.19 -6.59 -0.51
N MET A 33 -2.73 -7.13 0.60
CA MET A 33 -1.74 -8.20 0.62
C MET A 33 -2.41 -9.53 0.90
N GLU A 34 -1.83 -10.61 0.40
CA GLU A 34 -2.23 -11.96 0.75
C GLU A 34 -1.14 -12.58 1.63
N VAL A 35 -1.54 -13.00 2.82
CA VAL A 35 -0.65 -13.64 3.78
C VAL A 35 -1.31 -14.93 4.23
N MET A 36 -0.71 -16.07 3.91
CA MET A 36 -1.24 -17.39 4.29
C MET A 36 -2.72 -17.54 3.91
N LYS A 37 -3.06 -17.16 2.68
CA LYS A 37 -4.42 -17.21 2.13
C LYS A 37 -5.43 -16.29 2.83
N THR A 38 -4.92 -15.31 3.58
CA THR A 38 -5.73 -14.29 4.24
C THR A 38 -5.44 -12.94 3.61
N GLU A 39 -6.49 -12.20 3.32
CA GLU A 39 -6.34 -10.83 2.79
C GLU A 39 -6.06 -9.85 3.92
N VAL A 40 -5.04 -9.02 3.73
CA VAL A 40 -4.68 -7.97 4.69
C VAL A 40 -4.76 -6.64 3.98
N ASN A 41 -5.70 -5.80 4.38
CA ASN A 41 -5.89 -4.48 3.79
C ASN A 41 -4.92 -3.48 4.43
N HIS A 42 -4.35 -2.61 3.59
CA HIS A 42 -3.52 -1.51 4.06
C HIS A 42 -4.20 -0.21 3.66
N ASP A 43 -4.60 0.56 4.65
CA ASP A 43 -5.32 1.81 4.41
C ASP A 43 -4.43 3.02 4.62
N SER A 44 -4.87 4.14 4.06
CA SER A 44 -4.16 5.41 4.19
C SER A 44 -4.25 5.92 5.62
N PRO A 45 -3.12 6.27 6.24
CA PRO A 45 -3.13 6.87 7.58
C PRO A 45 -3.49 8.35 7.58
N VAL A 46 -3.53 8.98 6.42
CA VAL A 46 -3.76 10.42 6.28
C VAL A 46 -4.52 10.73 5.00
N ASP A 47 -5.07 11.95 4.93
CA ASP A 47 -5.56 12.51 3.67
C ASP A 47 -4.37 13.03 2.89
N GLY A 48 -4.39 12.88 1.58
CA GLY A 48 -3.32 13.41 0.75
C GLY A 48 -3.37 12.88 -0.67
N LYS A 49 -2.26 13.07 -1.37
CA LYS A 49 -2.12 12.65 -2.77
C LYS A 49 -1.02 11.62 -2.88
N VAL A 50 -1.30 10.55 -3.60
CA VAL A 50 -0.33 9.49 -3.86
C VAL A 50 0.71 10.03 -4.85
N THR A 51 1.97 10.10 -4.42
CA THR A 51 3.06 10.61 -5.25
C THR A 51 3.96 9.51 -5.79
N LYS A 52 3.94 8.34 -5.16
CA LYS A 52 4.74 7.20 -5.63
C LYS A 52 4.08 5.89 -5.23
N VAL A 53 4.08 4.94 -6.16
CA VAL A 53 3.64 3.57 -5.93
C VAL A 53 4.82 2.66 -6.26
N SER A 54 5.34 1.97 -5.24
CA SER A 54 6.55 1.13 -5.39
C SER A 54 6.22 -0.36 -5.47
N ILE A 55 4.95 -0.71 -5.49
CA ILE A 55 4.49 -2.10 -5.55
C ILE A 55 3.64 -2.30 -6.80
N VAL A 56 3.49 -3.55 -7.21
CA VAL A 56 2.66 -3.92 -8.37
C VAL A 56 1.72 -5.05 -7.97
N ASN A 57 0.66 -5.24 -8.76
CA ASN A 57 -0.25 -6.36 -8.57
C ASN A 57 0.52 -7.69 -8.68
N ASP A 58 0.15 -8.64 -7.85
CA ASP A 58 0.73 -9.98 -7.85
C ASP A 58 2.23 -10.03 -7.54
N GLN A 59 2.78 -8.99 -6.93
CA GLN A 59 4.17 -8.98 -6.50
C GLN A 59 4.37 -9.98 -5.36
N GLU A 60 5.36 -10.87 -5.49
CA GLU A 60 5.64 -11.91 -4.52
C GLU A 60 6.84 -11.56 -3.64
N GLY A 61 6.87 -12.15 -2.44
CA GLY A 61 8.03 -12.09 -1.58
C GLY A 61 8.30 -10.71 -0.99
N VAL A 62 7.26 -10.02 -0.57
CA VAL A 62 7.39 -8.67 0.01
C VAL A 62 7.71 -8.79 1.49
N ASP A 63 8.79 -8.13 1.91
CA ASP A 63 9.21 -8.11 3.32
C ASP A 63 8.44 -7.05 4.11
N PRO A 64 8.22 -7.26 5.43
CA PRO A 64 7.61 -6.22 6.26
C PRO A 64 8.52 -4.99 6.33
N GLY A 65 7.91 -3.83 6.40
CA GLY A 65 8.66 -2.57 6.45
C GLY A 65 9.07 -2.03 5.08
N SER A 66 8.69 -2.71 4.00
CA SER A 66 8.96 -2.21 2.64
C SER A 66 8.06 -1.00 2.35
N ILE A 67 8.63 0.04 1.75
CA ILE A 67 7.86 1.21 1.36
C ILE A 67 6.99 0.83 0.16
N ALA A 68 5.69 0.95 0.33
CA ALA A 68 4.74 0.57 -0.72
C ALA A 68 4.20 1.80 -1.45
N ILE A 69 3.72 2.77 -0.69
CA ILE A 69 3.05 3.97 -1.22
C ILE A 69 3.64 5.19 -0.52
N VAL A 70 3.81 6.28 -1.26
CA VAL A 70 4.19 7.57 -0.68
C VAL A 70 3.04 8.55 -0.92
N ILE A 71 2.65 9.26 0.15
CA ILE A 71 1.56 10.22 0.13
C ILE A 71 2.08 11.58 0.59
N GLU A 72 1.68 12.61 -0.11
CA GLU A 72 1.99 13.99 0.29
C GLU A 72 0.75 14.83 0.52
#